data_472cdb8e234b3f057faeb7acec607131
#
_entry.id   472cdb8e234b3f057faeb7acec607131
#
_cell.length_a   1.000
_cell.length_b   1.000
_cell.length_c   1.000
_cell.angle_alpha   90.00
_cell.angle_beta   90.00
_cell.angle_gamma   90.00
#
_symmetry.space_group_name_H-M   'P 1'
#
loop_
_entity.id
_entity.type
_entity.pdbx_description
1 polymer ?
#
loop_
_entity_poly.entity_id
_entity_poly.type
_entity_poly.pdbx_seq_one_letter_code
_entity_poly.pdbx_strand_id
1 'polypeptide(L)'
;SSDLKVGQHIMLRSTVPVGVTREIIIPYVEHKTNLIAGRDFFISFSPERTVEGNAMHELKTLPQVVGGYTSQCLIKSSEFWSTLTHSVIRVDSLESAELVKLANNTFRDLSFSFANELALLADKYNINSFDLVNAANEGYTRNKIPLPSPGVGGYCLTKDPILFSCTSDGPRPEAVLGISSRKINETAAMYPVEVVKRYAKSLQVPMSSLSVLIVGVAFKGAPETTDIRGSVAVEILNKLNSSVDKVFGWDAAINPNNLRKLGFS
;
A
#
# COMPACT_ATOMS: atom_id res chain seq x y z
N SER A 1 -15.81 16.77 17.61
CA SER A 1 -16.62 17.66 16.76
C SER A 1 -17.42 18.66 17.56
N SER A 2 -17.90 18.32 18.79
CA SER A 2 -18.61 19.25 19.66
C SER A 2 -17.82 20.50 20.08
N ASP A 3 -16.49 20.46 19.95
CA ASP A 3 -15.58 21.51 20.38
C ASP A 3 -15.05 22.36 19.21
N LEU A 4 -15.53 22.13 17.98
CA LEU A 4 -15.15 22.94 16.82
C LEU A 4 -15.64 24.37 16.97
N LYS A 5 -14.73 25.32 16.85
CA LYS A 5 -15.01 26.76 16.96
C LYS A 5 -14.94 27.46 15.60
N VAL A 6 -15.66 28.57 15.48
CA VAL A 6 -15.57 29.45 14.30
C VAL A 6 -14.12 29.84 14.04
N GLY A 7 -13.71 29.82 12.79
CA GLY A 7 -12.36 30.15 12.33
C GLY A 7 -11.35 29.00 12.36
N GLN A 8 -11.69 27.86 12.94
CA GLN A 8 -10.80 26.68 12.96
C GLN A 8 -10.67 26.02 11.60
N HIS A 9 -9.57 25.29 11.41
CA HIS A 9 -9.26 24.56 10.20
C HIS A 9 -9.15 23.05 10.49
N ILE A 10 -9.95 22.28 9.79
CA ILE A 10 -9.87 20.80 9.76
C ILE A 10 -9.05 20.40 8.53
N MET A 11 -7.95 19.69 8.75
CA MET A 11 -7.14 19.12 7.68
C MET A 11 -7.21 17.59 7.76
N LEU A 12 -7.87 16.96 6.78
CA LEU A 12 -7.95 15.52 6.68
C LEU A 12 -6.69 14.98 6.00
N ARG A 13 -6.15 13.91 6.56
CA ARG A 13 -4.93 13.25 6.05
C ARG A 13 -5.09 11.74 5.84
N SER A 14 -6.08 11.14 6.48
CA SER A 14 -6.35 9.70 6.36
C SER A 14 -6.83 9.34 4.96
N THR A 15 -6.37 8.21 4.45
CA THR A 15 -6.77 7.71 3.13
C THR A 15 -8.25 7.34 3.13
N VAL A 16 -8.98 7.89 2.20
CA VAL A 16 -10.43 7.69 2.00
C VAL A 16 -10.73 7.46 0.50
N PRO A 17 -11.85 6.87 0.15
CA PRO A 17 -12.38 6.92 -1.21
C PRO A 17 -12.60 8.37 -1.69
N VAL A 18 -12.56 8.57 -3.00
CA VAL A 18 -12.77 9.89 -3.59
C VAL A 18 -14.19 10.39 -3.31
N GLY A 19 -14.32 11.65 -2.87
CA GLY A 19 -15.58 12.30 -2.54
C GLY A 19 -15.95 12.27 -1.05
N VAL A 20 -15.33 11.41 -0.25
CA VAL A 20 -15.68 11.23 1.17
C VAL A 20 -15.60 12.53 1.97
N THR A 21 -14.58 13.36 1.73
CA THR A 21 -14.47 14.62 2.47
C THR A 21 -15.65 15.55 2.20
N ARG A 22 -16.06 15.70 0.94
CA ARG A 22 -17.16 16.58 0.54
C ARG A 22 -18.52 16.02 0.90
N GLU A 23 -18.76 14.74 0.61
CA GLU A 23 -20.11 14.16 0.62
C GLU A 23 -20.49 13.54 1.96
N ILE A 24 -19.48 13.19 2.79
CA ILE A 24 -19.71 12.55 4.08
C ILE A 24 -19.22 13.42 5.24
N ILE A 25 -17.94 13.85 5.21
CA ILE A 25 -17.33 14.51 6.37
C ILE A 25 -17.90 15.94 6.56
N ILE A 26 -17.98 16.72 5.49
CA ILE A 26 -18.51 18.08 5.57
C ILE A 26 -19.95 18.08 6.09
N PRO A 27 -20.92 17.35 5.49
CA PRO A 27 -22.28 17.32 5.98
C PRO A 27 -22.39 16.80 7.43
N TYR A 28 -21.58 15.82 7.80
CA TYR A 28 -21.55 15.31 9.18
C TYR A 28 -21.12 16.40 10.17
N VAL A 29 -20.03 17.13 9.87
CA VAL A 29 -19.52 18.19 10.75
C VAL A 29 -20.53 19.33 10.84
N GLU A 30 -21.07 19.79 9.71
CA GLU A 30 -22.09 20.85 9.68
C GLU A 30 -23.34 20.47 10.51
N HIS A 31 -23.85 19.25 10.35
CA HIS A 31 -24.98 18.75 11.13
C HIS A 31 -24.69 18.70 12.64
N LYS A 32 -23.47 18.33 13.03
CA LYS A 32 -23.09 18.19 14.45
C LYS A 32 -22.80 19.51 15.15
N THR A 33 -22.37 20.52 14.42
CA THR A 33 -21.89 21.77 14.99
C THR A 33 -22.78 22.97 14.66
N ASN A 34 -23.66 22.86 13.68
CA ASN A 34 -24.41 23.95 13.06
C ASN A 34 -23.53 25.04 12.44
N LEU A 35 -22.23 24.74 12.17
CA LEU A 35 -21.30 25.61 11.47
C LEU A 35 -21.27 25.25 9.99
N ILE A 36 -21.01 26.23 9.11
CA ILE A 36 -20.98 26.05 7.66
C ILE A 36 -19.53 26.01 7.18
N ALA A 37 -19.17 24.94 6.45
CA ALA A 37 -17.86 24.76 5.86
C ALA A 37 -17.53 25.86 4.84
N GLY A 38 -16.30 26.37 4.89
CA GLY A 38 -15.85 27.46 4.02
C GLY A 38 -16.29 28.87 4.46
N ARG A 39 -17.20 28.98 5.43
CA ARG A 39 -17.64 30.23 6.04
C ARG A 39 -17.25 30.32 7.51
N ASP A 40 -17.73 29.38 8.31
CA ASP A 40 -17.54 29.38 9.77
C ASP A 40 -16.33 28.56 10.19
N PHE A 41 -15.99 27.53 9.44
CA PHE A 41 -14.77 26.75 9.59
C PHE A 41 -14.16 26.41 8.22
N PHE A 42 -12.87 26.10 8.21
CA PHE A 42 -12.14 25.75 7.00
C PHE A 42 -11.88 24.24 6.97
N ILE A 43 -11.94 23.65 5.77
CA ILE A 43 -11.65 22.23 5.60
C ILE A 43 -10.84 21.97 4.33
N SER A 44 -9.82 21.13 4.46
CA SER A 44 -8.94 20.74 3.38
C SER A 44 -8.57 19.24 3.48
N PHE A 45 -8.10 18.71 2.38
CA PHE A 45 -7.48 17.40 2.32
C PHE A 45 -6.01 17.52 1.96
N SER A 46 -5.13 16.87 2.73
CA SER A 46 -3.69 16.80 2.47
C SER A 46 -3.21 15.39 2.76
N PRO A 47 -3.09 14.52 1.73
CA PRO A 47 -2.82 13.11 1.91
C PRO A 47 -1.48 12.86 2.60
N GLU A 48 -1.47 11.91 3.57
CA GLU A 48 -0.22 11.42 4.14
C GLU A 48 0.51 10.52 3.14
N ARG A 49 1.73 10.91 2.73
CA ARG A 49 2.53 10.20 1.73
C ARG A 49 3.90 9.74 2.25
N THR A 50 4.18 9.96 3.52
CA THR A 50 5.45 9.55 4.12
C THR A 50 5.54 8.03 4.30
N VAL A 51 6.77 7.51 4.29
CA VAL A 51 7.05 6.09 4.53
C VAL A 51 7.39 5.84 6.00
N GLU A 52 6.90 4.74 6.52
CA GLU A 52 7.25 4.28 7.86
C GLU A 52 8.77 4.08 8.00
N GLY A 53 9.33 4.60 9.10
CA GLY A 53 10.77 4.61 9.39
C GLY A 53 11.49 5.88 8.91
N ASN A 54 10.89 6.69 8.01
CA ASN A 54 11.50 7.93 7.50
C ASN A 54 10.54 9.15 7.53
N ALA A 55 9.41 9.01 8.22
CA ALA A 55 8.31 9.97 8.16
C ALA A 55 8.70 11.41 8.53
N MET A 56 9.52 11.61 9.56
CA MET A 56 9.93 12.95 10.01
C MET A 56 10.83 13.69 8.99
N HIS A 57 11.65 12.94 8.27
CA HIS A 57 12.47 13.51 7.20
C HIS A 57 11.60 13.82 5.98
N GLU A 58 10.78 12.87 5.55
CA GLU A 58 9.92 13.02 4.38
C GLU A 58 8.83 14.09 4.57
N LEU A 59 8.34 14.30 5.80
CA LEU A 59 7.39 15.37 6.10
C LEU A 59 7.94 16.76 5.74
N LYS A 60 9.26 16.95 5.86
CA LYS A 60 9.94 18.21 5.54
C LYS A 60 10.40 18.29 4.08
N THR A 61 10.75 17.16 3.47
CA THR A 61 11.39 17.10 2.15
C THR A 61 10.43 16.81 1.01
N LEU A 62 9.36 16.02 1.26
CA LEU A 62 8.37 15.75 0.22
C LEU A 62 7.44 16.94 0.03
N PRO A 63 7.13 17.32 -1.22
CA PRO A 63 6.08 18.30 -1.50
C PRO A 63 4.76 17.85 -0.89
N GLN A 64 4.09 18.72 -0.14
CA GLN A 64 2.76 18.43 0.41
C GLN A 64 1.68 18.80 -0.61
N VAL A 65 0.80 17.85 -0.93
CA VAL A 65 -0.35 18.09 -1.81
C VAL A 65 -1.51 18.57 -0.97
N VAL A 66 -2.21 19.59 -1.44
CA VAL A 66 -3.34 20.19 -0.73
C VAL A 66 -4.50 20.48 -1.68
N GLY A 67 -5.69 20.01 -1.32
CA GLY A 67 -6.97 20.41 -1.90
C GLY A 67 -7.84 21.09 -0.85
N GLY A 68 -8.47 22.19 -1.19
CA GLY A 68 -9.37 22.93 -0.30
C GLY A 68 -10.83 22.81 -0.74
N TYR A 69 -11.76 22.88 0.23
CA TYR A 69 -13.20 22.96 -0.08
C TYR A 69 -13.54 24.28 -0.80
N THR A 70 -12.93 25.37 -0.36
CA THR A 70 -12.99 26.69 -1.01
C THR A 70 -11.59 27.23 -1.22
N SER A 71 -11.45 28.32 -2.00
CA SER A 71 -10.16 29.00 -2.19
C SER A 71 -9.55 29.44 -0.85
N GLN A 72 -10.36 29.89 0.10
CA GLN A 72 -9.90 30.26 1.45
C GLN A 72 -9.38 29.03 2.23
N CYS A 73 -10.06 27.88 2.13
CA CYS A 73 -9.60 26.63 2.72
C CYS A 73 -8.24 26.20 2.14
N LEU A 74 -8.08 26.32 0.82
CA LEU A 74 -6.83 26.01 0.12
C LEU A 74 -5.68 26.93 0.57
N ILE A 75 -5.94 28.24 0.66
CA ILE A 75 -4.94 29.23 1.11
C ILE A 75 -4.47 28.90 2.53
N LYS A 76 -5.39 28.76 3.49
CA LYS A 76 -5.06 28.47 4.89
C LYS A 76 -4.26 27.15 5.05
N SER A 77 -4.64 26.13 4.31
CA SER A 77 -3.92 24.86 4.32
C SER A 77 -2.51 25.00 3.73
N SER A 78 -2.38 25.78 2.64
CA SER A 78 -1.09 26.02 2.00
C SER A 78 -0.15 26.82 2.91
N GLU A 79 -0.66 27.84 3.58
CA GLU A 79 0.08 28.65 4.55
C GLU A 79 0.61 27.77 5.69
N PHE A 80 -0.24 26.90 6.26
CA PHE A 80 0.18 25.96 7.29
C PHE A 80 1.34 25.08 6.80
N TRP A 81 1.19 24.45 5.64
CA TRP A 81 2.24 23.56 5.12
C TRP A 81 3.53 24.30 4.75
N SER A 82 3.44 25.53 4.28
CA SER A 82 4.61 26.36 3.97
C SER A 82 5.49 26.65 5.19
N THR A 83 4.97 26.47 6.41
CA THR A 83 5.77 26.57 7.64
C THR A 83 6.59 25.33 7.95
N LEU A 84 6.26 24.17 7.33
CA LEU A 84 6.82 22.87 7.67
C LEU A 84 7.62 22.25 6.52
N THR A 85 7.29 22.57 5.28
CA THR A 85 7.91 21.99 4.08
C THR A 85 8.30 23.04 3.07
N HIS A 86 9.30 22.73 2.25
CA HIS A 86 9.79 23.65 1.20
C HIS A 86 8.86 23.75 -0.01
N SER A 87 7.92 22.83 -0.19
CA SER A 87 7.07 22.78 -1.38
C SER A 87 5.66 22.35 -1.05
N VAL A 88 4.69 23.14 -1.54
CA VAL A 88 3.25 22.85 -1.45
C VAL A 88 2.66 22.81 -2.86
N ILE A 89 2.07 21.69 -3.22
CA ILE A 89 1.38 21.48 -4.50
C ILE A 89 -0.11 21.68 -4.24
N ARG A 90 -0.66 22.77 -4.81
CA ARG A 90 -2.10 23.05 -4.75
C ARG A 90 -2.81 22.32 -5.88
N VAL A 91 -3.90 21.64 -5.55
CA VAL A 91 -4.78 20.98 -6.52
C VAL A 91 -6.17 21.59 -6.47
N ASP A 92 -6.95 21.39 -7.54
CA ASP A 92 -8.18 22.13 -7.80
C ASP A 92 -9.32 21.80 -6.82
N SER A 93 -9.30 20.61 -6.21
CA SER A 93 -10.40 20.15 -5.36
C SER A 93 -9.94 19.22 -4.24
N LEU A 94 -10.85 18.95 -3.30
CA LEU A 94 -10.66 17.91 -2.27
C LEU A 94 -10.46 16.53 -2.93
N GLU A 95 -11.27 16.23 -3.94
CA GLU A 95 -11.27 14.96 -4.68
C GLU A 95 -9.94 14.76 -5.41
N SER A 96 -9.37 15.81 -5.99
CA SER A 96 -8.03 15.74 -6.60
C SER A 96 -6.97 15.37 -5.58
N ALA A 97 -7.01 15.95 -4.38
CA ALA A 97 -6.05 15.65 -3.32
C ALA A 97 -6.23 14.22 -2.78
N GLU A 98 -7.48 13.75 -2.60
CA GLU A 98 -7.80 12.37 -2.22
C GLU A 98 -7.26 11.38 -3.26
N LEU A 99 -7.48 11.67 -4.55
CA LEU A 99 -7.09 10.80 -5.65
C LEU A 99 -5.56 10.70 -5.83
N VAL A 100 -4.79 11.76 -5.57
CA VAL A 100 -3.32 11.74 -5.73
C VAL A 100 -2.66 10.58 -4.98
N LYS A 101 -3.05 10.36 -3.72
CA LYS A 101 -2.48 9.26 -2.94
C LYS A 101 -2.91 7.90 -3.46
N LEU A 102 -4.19 7.76 -3.77
CA LEU A 102 -4.74 6.51 -4.31
C LEU A 102 -4.09 6.16 -5.64
N ALA A 103 -3.89 7.15 -6.53
CA ALA A 103 -3.23 6.98 -7.81
C ALA A 103 -1.79 6.49 -7.64
N ASN A 104 -1.00 7.13 -6.76
CA ASN A 104 0.39 6.73 -6.51
C ASN A 104 0.50 5.28 -5.98
N ASN A 105 -0.33 4.92 -5.00
CA ASN A 105 -0.28 3.59 -4.41
C ASN A 105 -0.85 2.51 -5.35
N THR A 106 -1.90 2.82 -6.10
CA THR A 106 -2.45 1.91 -7.12
C THR A 106 -1.44 1.66 -8.24
N PHE A 107 -0.78 2.72 -8.75
CA PHE A 107 0.25 2.57 -9.77
C PHE A 107 1.42 1.73 -9.27
N ARG A 108 1.83 1.91 -8.02
CA ARG A 108 2.88 1.11 -7.41
C ARG A 108 2.49 -0.37 -7.28
N ASP A 109 1.28 -0.65 -6.81
CA ASP A 109 0.74 -2.02 -6.71
C ASP A 109 0.62 -2.68 -8.08
N LEU A 110 0.15 -1.93 -9.09
CA LEU A 110 0.07 -2.37 -10.49
C LEU A 110 1.47 -2.70 -11.06
N SER A 111 2.48 -1.89 -10.76
CA SER A 111 3.86 -2.15 -11.20
C SER A 111 4.39 -3.47 -10.63
N PHE A 112 4.11 -3.76 -9.36
CA PHE A 112 4.47 -5.03 -8.75
C PHE A 112 3.66 -6.20 -9.32
N SER A 113 2.35 -6.02 -9.56
CA SER A 113 1.52 -7.08 -10.14
C SER A 113 2.00 -7.47 -11.54
N PHE A 114 2.41 -6.48 -12.35
CA PHE A 114 3.03 -6.75 -13.65
C PHE A 114 4.30 -7.59 -13.52
N ALA A 115 5.20 -7.23 -12.59
CA ALA A 115 6.44 -7.99 -12.37
C ALA A 115 6.17 -9.42 -11.87
N ASN A 116 5.18 -9.59 -10.99
CA ASN A 116 4.79 -10.89 -10.47
C ASN A 116 4.16 -11.78 -11.56
N GLU A 117 3.29 -11.21 -12.39
CA GLU A 117 2.71 -11.93 -13.54
C GLU A 117 3.77 -12.29 -14.58
N LEU A 118 4.71 -11.36 -14.85
CA LEU A 118 5.87 -11.62 -15.73
C LEU A 118 6.72 -12.80 -15.21
N ALA A 119 6.93 -12.89 -13.89
CA ALA A 119 7.68 -14.00 -13.30
C ALA A 119 6.96 -15.35 -13.50
N LEU A 120 5.63 -15.38 -13.35
CA LEU A 120 4.83 -16.58 -13.62
C LEU A 120 4.88 -16.98 -15.10
N LEU A 121 4.91 -16.01 -15.99
CA LEU A 121 5.07 -16.28 -17.43
C LEU A 121 6.48 -16.80 -17.75
N ALA A 122 7.52 -16.20 -17.17
CA ALA A 122 8.91 -16.61 -17.35
C ALA A 122 9.15 -18.06 -16.89
N ASP A 123 8.55 -18.45 -15.75
CA ASP A 123 8.64 -19.80 -15.21
C ASP A 123 8.14 -20.90 -16.20
N LYS A 124 7.09 -20.59 -16.98
CA LYS A 124 6.58 -21.52 -18.00
C LYS A 124 7.59 -21.83 -19.11
N TYR A 125 8.53 -20.94 -19.34
CA TYR A 125 9.59 -21.06 -20.34
C TYR A 125 10.95 -21.39 -19.72
N ASN A 126 11.02 -21.68 -18.42
CA ASN A 126 12.26 -21.90 -17.66
C ASN A 126 13.22 -20.69 -17.74
N ILE A 127 12.71 -19.49 -17.79
CA ILE A 127 13.48 -18.25 -17.81
C ILE A 127 13.61 -17.74 -16.36
N ASN A 128 14.83 -17.33 -15.99
CA ASN A 128 15.08 -16.64 -14.72
C ASN A 128 14.45 -15.23 -14.79
N SER A 129 13.42 -15.00 -13.99
CA SER A 129 12.70 -13.72 -13.99
C SER A 129 13.53 -12.54 -13.51
N PHE A 130 14.52 -12.74 -12.65
CA PHE A 130 15.44 -11.68 -12.21
C PHE A 130 16.37 -11.24 -13.34
N ASP A 131 16.95 -12.18 -14.07
CA ASP A 131 17.81 -11.89 -15.22
C ASP A 131 16.99 -11.21 -16.33
N LEU A 132 15.78 -11.68 -16.57
CA LEU A 132 14.84 -11.08 -17.53
C LEU A 132 14.55 -9.61 -17.19
N VAL A 133 14.20 -9.32 -15.94
CA VAL A 133 13.87 -7.95 -15.49
C VAL A 133 15.12 -7.05 -15.54
N ASN A 134 16.29 -7.56 -15.13
CA ASN A 134 17.54 -6.82 -15.22
C ASN A 134 17.88 -6.48 -16.67
N ALA A 135 17.77 -7.44 -17.59
CA ALA A 135 18.00 -7.21 -19.01
C ALA A 135 17.00 -6.21 -19.64
N ALA A 136 15.71 -6.30 -19.23
CA ALA A 136 14.67 -5.36 -19.69
C ALA A 136 14.90 -3.92 -19.21
N ASN A 137 15.52 -3.76 -18.04
CA ASN A 137 15.81 -2.45 -17.44
C ASN A 137 17.15 -1.85 -17.88
N GLU A 138 18.06 -2.67 -18.39
CA GLU A 138 19.42 -2.22 -18.72
C GLU A 138 19.42 -1.16 -19.83
N GLY A 139 19.88 0.04 -19.49
CA GLY A 139 19.92 1.18 -20.42
C GLY A 139 18.54 1.72 -20.85
N TYR A 140 17.43 1.15 -20.39
CA TYR A 140 16.08 1.56 -20.79
C TYR A 140 15.50 2.58 -19.80
N THR A 141 15.48 3.86 -20.19
CA THR A 141 15.15 4.98 -19.30
C THR A 141 13.66 5.33 -19.21
N ARG A 142 12.79 4.76 -20.06
CA ARG A 142 11.38 5.15 -20.16
C ARG A 142 10.53 4.65 -18.99
N ASN A 143 10.81 3.44 -18.50
CA ASN A 143 10.16 2.82 -17.37
C ASN A 143 11.09 1.82 -16.71
N LYS A 144 10.89 1.55 -15.44
CA LYS A 144 11.66 0.55 -14.69
C LYS A 144 10.70 -0.49 -14.13
N ILE A 145 10.90 -1.74 -14.53
CA ILE A 145 10.15 -2.88 -14.01
C ILE A 145 10.73 -3.23 -12.64
N PRO A 146 9.94 -3.31 -11.57
CA PRO A 146 10.43 -3.78 -10.27
C PRO A 146 10.78 -5.28 -10.34
N LEU A 147 11.62 -5.74 -9.42
CA LEU A 147 11.86 -7.17 -9.27
C LEU A 147 10.59 -7.85 -8.74
N PRO A 148 10.28 -9.07 -9.23
CA PRO A 148 9.12 -9.82 -8.75
C PRO A 148 9.31 -10.26 -7.30
N SER A 149 8.19 -10.47 -6.63
CA SER A 149 8.12 -10.93 -5.24
C SER A 149 6.99 -11.95 -5.07
N PRO A 150 6.98 -12.72 -3.97
CA PRO A 150 5.89 -13.69 -3.72
C PRO A 150 4.53 -13.06 -3.44
N GLY A 151 4.35 -11.81 -3.75
CA GLY A 151 3.16 -11.01 -3.53
C GLY A 151 3.51 -9.64 -2.97
N VAL A 152 2.48 -8.82 -2.74
CA VAL A 152 2.64 -7.45 -2.22
C VAL A 152 1.80 -7.28 -0.98
N GLY A 153 2.49 -7.15 0.14
CA GLY A 153 1.91 -6.92 1.46
C GLY A 153 1.91 -5.46 1.89
N GLY A 154 1.66 -5.28 3.18
CA GLY A 154 1.64 -3.98 3.84
C GLY A 154 0.28 -3.29 3.79
N TYR A 155 -0.01 -2.57 4.87
CA TYR A 155 -1.33 -1.97 5.12
C TYR A 155 -1.81 -1.02 4.00
N CYS A 156 -0.91 -0.29 3.35
CA CYS A 156 -1.29 0.68 2.32
C CYS A 156 -1.63 0.01 0.99
N LEU A 157 -0.73 -0.83 0.45
CA LEU A 157 -0.91 -1.39 -0.89
C LEU A 157 -2.01 -2.47 -0.94
N THR A 158 -2.37 -3.07 0.19
CA THR A 158 -3.46 -4.05 0.23
C THR A 158 -4.86 -3.43 0.15
N LYS A 159 -5.03 -2.14 0.49
CA LYS A 159 -6.33 -1.47 0.50
C LYS A 159 -6.46 -0.29 -0.47
N ASP A 160 -5.40 0.49 -0.69
CA ASP A 160 -5.51 1.73 -1.47
C ASP A 160 -5.91 1.49 -2.94
N PRO A 161 -5.46 0.41 -3.63
CA PRO A 161 -5.98 0.07 -4.95
C PRO A 161 -7.46 -0.29 -4.96
N ILE A 162 -7.98 -0.85 -3.88
CA ILE A 162 -9.41 -1.13 -3.73
C ILE A 162 -10.17 0.19 -3.54
N LEU A 163 -9.67 1.08 -2.67
CA LEU A 163 -10.24 2.41 -2.47
C LEU A 163 -10.20 3.27 -3.74
N PHE A 164 -9.18 3.11 -4.58
CA PHE A 164 -9.11 3.75 -5.91
C PHE A 164 -10.28 3.32 -6.82
N SER A 165 -10.76 2.09 -6.66
CA SER A 165 -11.90 1.54 -7.40
C SER A 165 -13.25 1.87 -6.76
N CYS A 166 -13.26 2.72 -5.72
CA CYS A 166 -14.46 3.16 -5.02
C CYS A 166 -14.63 4.67 -5.12
N THR A 167 -15.87 5.12 -4.90
CA THR A 167 -16.24 6.52 -4.62
C THR A 167 -16.93 6.59 -3.27
N SER A 168 -17.35 7.78 -2.84
CA SER A 168 -18.12 7.96 -1.61
C SER A 168 -19.44 7.16 -1.59
N ASP A 169 -20.03 6.93 -2.75
CA ASP A 169 -21.30 6.23 -2.95
C ASP A 169 -21.15 4.74 -3.34
N GLY A 170 -19.91 4.24 -3.38
CA GLY A 170 -19.63 2.82 -3.57
C GLY A 170 -18.64 2.48 -4.69
N PRO A 171 -18.61 1.21 -5.14
CA PRO A 171 -17.67 0.73 -6.14
C PRO A 171 -17.86 1.37 -7.51
N ARG A 172 -16.76 1.63 -8.22
CA ARG A 172 -16.75 2.06 -9.62
C ARG A 172 -16.37 0.89 -10.52
N PRO A 173 -17.32 0.33 -11.29
CA PRO A 173 -17.02 -0.82 -12.16
C PRO A 173 -15.95 -0.55 -13.23
N GLU A 174 -15.80 0.70 -13.64
CA GLU A 174 -14.84 1.11 -14.68
C GLU A 174 -13.39 1.15 -14.18
N ALA A 175 -13.16 1.25 -12.85
CA ALA A 175 -11.82 1.33 -12.28
C ALA A 175 -11.23 -0.06 -11.97
N VAL A 176 -11.09 -0.90 -13.01
CA VAL A 176 -10.72 -2.32 -12.88
C VAL A 176 -9.26 -2.58 -12.51
N LEU A 177 -8.34 -1.65 -12.81
CA LEU A 177 -6.90 -1.88 -12.63
C LEU A 177 -6.50 -2.13 -11.17
N GLY A 178 -7.07 -1.37 -10.23
CA GLY A 178 -6.80 -1.54 -8.80
C GLY A 178 -7.23 -2.92 -8.29
N ILE A 179 -8.39 -3.40 -8.71
CA ILE A 179 -8.91 -4.72 -8.34
C ILE A 179 -8.08 -5.83 -8.99
N SER A 180 -7.73 -5.67 -10.26
CA SER A 180 -6.94 -6.66 -11.01
C SER A 180 -5.53 -6.80 -10.44
N SER A 181 -4.85 -5.69 -10.13
CA SER A 181 -3.51 -5.73 -9.53
C SER A 181 -3.53 -6.44 -8.17
N ARG A 182 -4.53 -6.15 -7.34
CA ARG A 182 -4.67 -6.85 -6.05
C ARG A 182 -4.88 -8.34 -6.22
N LYS A 183 -5.74 -8.76 -7.13
CA LYS A 183 -5.97 -10.18 -7.42
C LYS A 183 -4.68 -10.89 -7.84
N ILE A 184 -3.87 -10.29 -8.70
CA ILE A 184 -2.59 -10.86 -9.13
C ILE A 184 -1.63 -10.94 -7.93
N ASN A 185 -1.46 -9.86 -7.16
CA ASN A 185 -0.53 -9.81 -6.03
C ASN A 185 -0.93 -10.77 -4.89
N GLU A 186 -2.21 -10.97 -4.65
CA GLU A 186 -2.71 -11.93 -3.65
C GLU A 186 -2.52 -13.38 -4.11
N THR A 187 -2.73 -13.66 -5.40
CA THR A 187 -2.49 -15.01 -5.93
C THR A 187 -1.01 -15.35 -6.05
N ALA A 188 -0.12 -14.37 -6.14
CA ALA A 188 1.33 -14.59 -6.20
C ALA A 188 1.87 -15.33 -4.97
N ALA A 189 1.26 -15.19 -3.80
CA ALA A 189 1.63 -15.93 -2.58
C ALA A 189 1.41 -17.46 -2.70
N MET A 190 0.65 -17.92 -3.70
CA MET A 190 0.51 -19.36 -3.98
C MET A 190 1.73 -19.93 -4.73
N TYR A 191 2.47 -19.09 -5.46
CA TYR A 191 3.58 -19.56 -6.27
C TYR A 191 4.70 -20.25 -5.46
N PRO A 192 5.20 -19.72 -4.32
CA PRO A 192 6.15 -20.45 -3.47
C PRO A 192 5.63 -21.83 -3.01
N VAL A 193 4.35 -21.94 -2.72
CA VAL A 193 3.73 -23.21 -2.32
C VAL A 193 3.79 -24.22 -3.47
N GLU A 194 3.49 -23.81 -4.69
CA GLU A 194 3.59 -24.66 -5.88
C GLU A 194 5.05 -25.03 -6.20
N VAL A 195 6.01 -24.14 -5.93
CA VAL A 195 7.45 -24.45 -6.05
C VAL A 195 7.85 -25.55 -5.08
N VAL A 196 7.45 -25.45 -3.79
CA VAL A 196 7.72 -26.50 -2.78
C VAL A 196 7.09 -27.82 -3.20
N LYS A 197 5.88 -27.82 -3.72
CA LYS A 197 5.19 -29.01 -4.23
C LYS A 197 5.91 -29.64 -5.43
N ARG A 198 6.36 -28.84 -6.39
CA ARG A 198 7.17 -29.31 -7.52
C ARG A 198 8.49 -29.91 -7.06
N TYR A 199 9.13 -29.28 -6.07
CA TYR A 199 10.36 -29.77 -5.48
C TYR A 199 10.17 -31.15 -4.77
N ALA A 200 9.14 -31.30 -3.93
CA ALA A 200 8.80 -32.58 -3.32
C ALA A 200 8.61 -33.69 -4.37
N LYS A 201 7.88 -33.37 -5.44
CA LYS A 201 7.67 -34.31 -6.56
C LYS A 201 8.98 -34.70 -7.25
N SER A 202 9.90 -33.76 -7.46
CA SER A 202 11.21 -34.06 -8.08
C SER A 202 12.09 -34.97 -7.23
N LEU A 203 11.97 -34.84 -5.90
CA LEU A 203 12.64 -35.72 -4.94
C LEU A 203 11.92 -37.07 -4.72
N GLN A 204 10.71 -37.25 -5.26
CA GLN A 204 9.84 -38.41 -5.03
C GLN A 204 9.49 -38.63 -3.54
N VAL A 205 9.32 -37.54 -2.78
CA VAL A 205 8.94 -37.55 -1.36
C VAL A 205 7.61 -36.81 -1.14
N PRO A 206 6.86 -37.17 -0.09
CA PRO A 206 5.67 -36.40 0.26
C PRO A 206 6.06 -35.01 0.82
N MET A 207 5.23 -34.00 0.59
CA MET A 207 5.45 -32.63 1.16
C MET A 207 5.59 -32.67 2.69
N SER A 208 4.87 -33.57 3.35
CA SER A 208 4.91 -33.75 4.81
C SER A 208 6.28 -34.22 5.37
N SER A 209 7.23 -34.57 4.53
CA SER A 209 8.61 -34.86 4.94
C SER A 209 9.56 -33.68 4.77
N LEU A 210 9.10 -32.58 4.21
CA LEU A 210 9.92 -31.39 3.98
C LEU A 210 9.79 -30.39 5.13
N SER A 211 10.91 -29.77 5.50
CA SER A 211 10.95 -28.58 6.32
C SER A 211 11.27 -27.39 5.43
N VAL A 212 10.58 -26.27 5.60
CA VAL A 212 10.71 -25.05 4.79
C VAL A 212 11.22 -23.92 5.66
N LEU A 213 12.19 -23.16 5.21
CA LEU A 213 12.64 -21.91 5.83
C LEU A 213 12.15 -20.72 5.00
N ILE A 214 11.42 -19.81 5.62
CA ILE A 214 11.03 -18.53 5.05
C ILE A 214 11.98 -17.44 5.60
N VAL A 215 12.69 -16.76 4.68
CA VAL A 215 13.63 -15.69 5.01
C VAL A 215 13.00 -14.34 4.65
N GLY A 216 12.88 -13.44 5.64
CA GLY A 216 12.17 -12.18 5.51
C GLY A 216 10.69 -12.36 5.85
N VAL A 217 10.29 -11.95 7.05
CA VAL A 217 8.91 -12.12 7.57
C VAL A 217 8.18 -10.80 7.69
N ALA A 218 8.88 -9.67 7.90
CA ALA A 218 8.30 -8.35 7.83
C ALA A 218 7.69 -8.08 6.45
N PHE A 219 6.69 -7.17 6.37
CA PHE A 219 6.05 -6.89 5.08
C PHE A 219 6.97 -6.19 4.06
N LYS A 220 8.10 -5.65 4.50
CA LYS A 220 9.16 -5.05 3.67
C LYS A 220 10.52 -5.16 4.36
N GLY A 221 11.61 -5.12 3.57
CA GLY A 221 12.97 -5.15 4.08
C GLY A 221 13.65 -3.78 4.16
N ALA A 222 13.19 -2.78 3.41
CA ALA A 222 13.80 -1.45 3.37
C ALA A 222 12.75 -0.33 3.29
N PRO A 223 12.83 0.69 4.18
CA PRO A 223 13.59 0.66 5.43
C PRO A 223 13.13 -0.50 6.32
N GLU A 224 14.04 -0.99 7.18
CA GLU A 224 13.75 -2.10 8.10
C GLU A 224 12.53 -1.80 8.98
N THR A 225 11.73 -2.82 9.22
CA THR A 225 10.54 -2.75 10.10
C THR A 225 10.26 -4.08 10.76
N THR A 226 9.63 -4.04 11.92
CA THR A 226 9.07 -5.22 12.58
C THR A 226 7.58 -5.43 12.24
N ASP A 227 7.02 -4.61 11.35
CA ASP A 227 5.60 -4.67 11.01
C ASP A 227 5.31 -5.89 10.12
N ILE A 228 4.39 -6.72 10.60
CA ILE A 228 3.94 -7.96 9.94
C ILE A 228 2.54 -7.85 9.35
N ARG A 229 1.91 -6.67 9.43
CA ARG A 229 0.56 -6.48 8.92
C ARG A 229 0.52 -6.66 7.41
N GLY A 230 -0.29 -7.62 6.95
CA GLY A 230 -0.36 -7.98 5.54
C GLY A 230 0.95 -8.58 5.02
N SER A 231 1.76 -9.23 5.87
CA SER A 231 2.97 -9.92 5.45
C SER A 231 2.62 -11.13 4.60
N VAL A 232 3.20 -11.18 3.41
CA VAL A 232 3.08 -12.31 2.48
C VAL A 232 3.73 -13.57 3.06
N ALA A 233 4.80 -13.43 3.84
CA ALA A 233 5.47 -14.55 4.49
C ALA A 233 4.54 -15.29 5.49
N VAL A 234 3.71 -14.54 6.22
CA VAL A 234 2.69 -15.12 7.12
C VAL A 234 1.60 -15.82 6.31
N GLU A 235 1.23 -15.28 5.16
CA GLU A 235 0.27 -15.95 4.26
C GLU A 235 0.83 -17.26 3.72
N ILE A 236 2.09 -17.30 3.27
CA ILE A 236 2.77 -18.50 2.81
C ILE A 236 2.89 -19.53 3.95
N LEU A 237 3.27 -19.10 5.18
CA LEU A 237 3.27 -19.94 6.36
C LEU A 237 1.93 -20.65 6.55
N ASN A 238 0.83 -19.90 6.54
CA ASN A 238 -0.50 -20.46 6.74
C ASN A 238 -0.89 -21.48 5.67
N LYS A 239 -0.42 -21.28 4.43
CA LYS A 239 -0.68 -22.21 3.32
C LYS A 239 0.18 -23.48 3.39
N LEU A 240 1.39 -23.39 3.91
CA LEU A 240 2.32 -24.54 4.03
C LEU A 240 2.10 -25.36 5.30
N ASN A 241 1.67 -24.73 6.38
CA ASN A 241 1.68 -25.30 7.73
C ASN A 241 0.91 -26.64 7.88
N SER A 242 -0.09 -26.88 7.02
CA SER A 242 -0.83 -28.15 6.99
C SER A 242 -0.26 -29.19 6.03
N SER A 243 0.76 -28.84 5.25
CA SER A 243 1.23 -29.65 4.13
C SER A 243 2.67 -30.12 4.28
N VAL A 244 3.49 -29.44 5.08
CA VAL A 244 4.91 -29.76 5.31
C VAL A 244 5.15 -30.13 6.78
N ASP A 245 6.31 -30.75 7.09
CA ASP A 245 6.67 -31.12 8.46
C ASP A 245 6.79 -29.88 9.36
N LYS A 246 7.60 -28.91 8.95
CA LYS A 246 7.84 -27.67 9.70
C LYS A 246 8.05 -26.48 8.78
N VAL A 247 7.60 -25.30 9.23
CA VAL A 247 7.92 -24.02 8.61
C VAL A 247 8.71 -23.17 9.58
N PHE A 248 9.98 -22.94 9.27
CA PHE A 248 10.84 -22.05 10.01
C PHE A 248 10.76 -20.63 9.43
N GLY A 249 10.90 -19.63 10.29
CA GLY A 249 10.97 -18.22 9.89
C GLY A 249 12.26 -17.59 10.38
N TRP A 250 12.86 -16.74 9.54
CA TRP A 250 13.97 -15.88 9.93
C TRP A 250 13.76 -14.46 9.40
N ASP A 251 14.04 -13.48 10.25
CA ASP A 251 13.98 -12.07 9.90
C ASP A 251 15.04 -11.30 10.70
N ALA A 252 15.70 -10.30 10.06
CA ALA A 252 16.75 -9.52 10.69
C ALA A 252 16.21 -8.58 11.79
N ALA A 253 14.97 -8.09 11.63
CA ALA A 253 14.35 -7.11 12.52
C ALA A 253 13.39 -7.75 13.53
N ILE A 254 12.85 -8.93 13.27
CA ILE A 254 11.84 -9.56 14.13
C ILE A 254 12.48 -10.55 15.10
N ASN A 255 12.19 -10.34 16.39
CA ASN A 255 12.67 -11.25 17.44
C ASN A 255 12.12 -12.68 17.25
N PRO A 256 12.96 -13.75 17.46
CA PRO A 256 12.55 -15.15 17.33
C PRO A 256 11.30 -15.54 18.13
N ASN A 257 11.09 -14.96 19.32
CA ASN A 257 9.89 -15.22 20.12
C ASN A 257 8.61 -14.69 19.44
N ASN A 258 8.72 -13.60 18.68
CA ASN A 258 7.59 -13.09 17.92
C ASN A 258 7.32 -13.94 16.69
N LEU A 259 8.35 -14.50 16.04
CA LEU A 259 8.18 -15.47 14.95
C LEU A 259 7.44 -16.72 15.43
N ARG A 260 7.80 -17.26 16.61
CA ARG A 260 7.08 -18.40 17.19
C ARG A 260 5.60 -18.09 17.49
N LYS A 261 5.28 -16.87 17.96
CA LYS A 261 3.88 -16.45 18.18
C LYS A 261 3.06 -16.40 16.89
N LEU A 262 3.71 -16.23 15.74
CA LEU A 262 3.08 -16.26 14.43
C LEU A 262 2.85 -17.71 13.91
N GLY A 263 3.42 -18.72 14.56
CA GLY A 263 3.28 -20.11 14.17
C GLY A 263 4.49 -20.69 13.43
N PHE A 264 5.61 -19.98 13.34
CA PHE A 264 6.87 -20.54 12.86
C PHE A 264 7.46 -21.50 13.93
N SER A 265 8.09 -22.56 13.45
CA SER A 265 8.74 -23.60 14.29
C SER A 265 10.04 -23.10 14.90
#